data_7e5183389c95c13fc14b210263a77bbe
#
_entry.id   7e5183389c95c13fc14b210263a77bbe
#
_cell.length_a   1.000
_cell.length_b   1.000
_cell.length_c   1.000
_cell.angle_alpha   90.00
_cell.angle_beta   90.00
_cell.angle_gamma   90.00
#
_symmetry.space_group_name_H-M   'P 1'
#
loop_
_entity.id
_entity.type
_entity.pdbx_description
1 polymer ?
#
loop_
_entity_poly.entity_id
_entity_poly.type
_entity_poly.pdbx_seq_one_letter_code
_entity_poly.pdbx_strand_id
1 'polypeptide(L)'
;MSTQSPITLAVANQKGGVAKTTSVASIGAALAELGHRVLLVDLDPQACLTFSLGIDPEDLDVSVHHVLTQGVDPIEVIIETEDGVDVLPATIELARAEADLLTRTGREHVIKGALEQLAEDLGDEAYDWVLLDCPPSLGVLTVAALTAADGVLVPLQCETLSHRGVGQLLDTVHDVRRFTNRGLEVWGVLPTLYDGRTNHARTVLETISETYDLEVVEPPIPKTIKFAEAPAAGRSILATSRSNKGAQAYREVAKNLVERAARPKAKKAAKKKLAKKAAATRTAAR
;
A
#
# COMPACT_ATOMS: atom_id res chain seq x y z
N MET A 1 20.84 -8.64 18.79
CA MET A 1 20.29 -9.10 17.52
C MET A 1 19.88 -7.85 16.74
N SER A 2 20.19 -7.74 15.47
CA SER A 2 19.82 -6.55 14.68
C SER A 2 18.31 -6.56 14.50
N THR A 3 17.59 -5.67 15.18
CA THR A 3 16.16 -5.42 14.93
C THR A 3 16.04 -4.91 13.50
N GLN A 4 15.52 -5.75 12.62
CA GLN A 4 15.29 -5.37 11.25
C GLN A 4 14.06 -4.44 11.22
N SER A 5 14.22 -3.21 10.74
CA SER A 5 13.09 -2.29 10.61
C SER A 5 11.98 -2.91 9.77
N PRO A 6 10.70 -2.68 10.10
CA PRO A 6 9.58 -3.21 9.34
C PRO A 6 9.63 -2.79 7.88
N ILE A 7 9.14 -3.64 7.00
CA ILE A 7 8.95 -3.30 5.60
C ILE A 7 7.66 -2.50 5.48
N THR A 8 7.78 -1.24 5.08
CA THR A 8 6.63 -0.34 4.93
C THR A 8 6.23 -0.23 3.46
N LEU A 9 5.00 -0.63 3.13
CA LEU A 9 4.44 -0.62 1.78
C LEU A 9 3.22 0.30 1.70
N ALA A 10 3.31 1.38 0.94
CA ALA A 10 2.15 2.21 0.64
C ALA A 10 1.34 1.60 -0.51
N VAL A 11 0.01 1.58 -0.37
CA VAL A 11 -0.92 1.16 -1.42
C VAL A 11 -1.68 2.40 -1.90
N ALA A 12 -1.30 2.92 -3.06
CA ALA A 12 -1.74 4.22 -3.52
C ALA A 12 -2.21 4.24 -4.97
N ASN A 13 -3.28 4.96 -5.23
CA ASN A 13 -3.74 5.36 -6.56
C ASN A 13 -4.73 6.50 -6.41
N GLN A 14 -4.64 7.52 -7.27
CA GLN A 14 -5.55 8.67 -7.25
C GLN A 14 -6.99 8.30 -7.59
N LYS A 15 -7.20 7.24 -8.37
CA LYS A 15 -8.54 6.78 -8.75
C LYS A 15 -9.22 6.08 -7.58
N GLY A 16 -10.45 6.50 -7.24
CA GLY A 16 -11.33 5.77 -6.32
C GLY A 16 -11.83 4.45 -6.92
N GLY A 17 -12.18 3.48 -6.08
CA GLY A 17 -12.79 2.21 -6.51
C GLY A 17 -11.84 1.22 -7.20
N VAL A 18 -10.53 1.43 -7.15
CA VAL A 18 -9.53 0.49 -7.72
C VAL A 18 -9.09 -0.60 -6.73
N ALA A 19 -9.85 -0.83 -5.69
CA ALA A 19 -9.60 -1.84 -4.65
C ALA A 19 -8.30 -1.62 -3.84
N LYS A 20 -7.91 -0.37 -3.51
CA LYS A 20 -6.80 -0.07 -2.61
C LYS A 20 -7.01 -0.74 -1.25
N THR A 21 -8.05 -0.34 -0.54
CA THR A 21 -8.43 -0.86 0.79
C THR A 21 -8.59 -2.38 0.80
N THR A 22 -9.28 -2.93 -0.21
CA THR A 22 -9.41 -4.39 -0.37
C THR A 22 -8.06 -5.08 -0.52
N SER A 23 -7.12 -4.45 -1.23
CA SER A 23 -5.76 -4.98 -1.40
C SER A 23 -4.98 -4.92 -0.10
N VAL A 24 -5.07 -3.81 0.66
CA VAL A 24 -4.41 -3.68 1.96
C VAL A 24 -4.91 -4.75 2.93
N ALA A 25 -6.22 -4.86 3.14
CA ALA A 25 -6.81 -5.86 4.04
C ALA A 25 -6.44 -7.30 3.61
N SER A 26 -6.53 -7.61 2.30
CA SER A 26 -6.30 -8.97 1.81
C SER A 26 -4.81 -9.35 1.80
N ILE A 27 -3.91 -8.43 1.43
CA ILE A 27 -2.46 -8.66 1.48
C ILE A 27 -2.01 -8.77 2.94
N GLY A 28 -2.52 -7.90 3.83
CA GLY A 28 -2.21 -7.97 5.25
C GLY A 28 -2.58 -9.33 5.86
N ALA A 29 -3.82 -9.78 5.66
CA ALA A 29 -4.27 -11.09 6.13
C ALA A 29 -3.45 -12.24 5.51
N ALA A 30 -3.05 -12.13 4.23
CA ALA A 30 -2.22 -13.13 3.59
C ALA A 30 -0.78 -13.18 4.16
N LEU A 31 -0.20 -12.04 4.52
CA LEU A 31 1.09 -11.96 5.19
C LEU A 31 1.01 -12.54 6.61
N ALA A 32 -0.09 -12.29 7.33
CA ALA A 32 -0.34 -12.91 8.64
C ALA A 32 -0.48 -14.45 8.53
N GLU A 33 -1.17 -14.98 7.49
CA GLU A 33 -1.20 -16.42 7.21
C GLU A 33 0.20 -17.01 6.92
N LEU A 34 1.16 -16.20 6.45
CA LEU A 34 2.57 -16.60 6.26
C LEU A 34 3.40 -16.51 7.55
N GLY A 35 2.80 -16.08 8.66
CA GLY A 35 3.44 -16.00 9.97
C GLY A 35 4.14 -14.66 10.26
N HIS A 36 3.88 -13.62 9.47
CA HIS A 36 4.38 -12.27 9.72
C HIS A 36 3.49 -11.49 10.70
N ARG A 37 4.10 -10.65 11.52
CA ARG A 37 3.39 -9.63 12.30
C ARG A 37 3.12 -8.42 11.39
N VAL A 38 1.84 -8.05 11.23
CA VAL A 38 1.39 -7.08 10.24
C VAL A 38 0.58 -5.96 10.89
N LEU A 39 0.99 -4.72 10.64
CA LEU A 39 0.21 -3.54 10.96
C LEU A 39 -0.41 -2.96 9.68
N LEU A 40 -1.70 -2.71 9.70
CA LEU A 40 -2.40 -1.95 8.68
C LEU A 40 -2.69 -0.55 9.20
N VAL A 41 -2.39 0.47 8.40
CA VAL A 41 -2.65 1.87 8.77
C VAL A 41 -3.67 2.45 7.80
N ASP A 42 -4.82 2.82 8.32
CA ASP A 42 -5.88 3.46 7.54
C ASP A 42 -5.62 4.98 7.45
N LEU A 43 -5.34 5.47 6.25
CA LEU A 43 -5.08 6.88 5.98
C LEU A 43 -6.18 7.53 5.15
N ASP A 44 -7.30 6.83 4.94
CA ASP A 44 -8.47 7.39 4.26
C ASP A 44 -9.49 7.88 5.31
N PRO A 45 -9.89 9.17 5.29
CA PRO A 45 -10.94 9.68 6.18
C PRO A 45 -12.29 8.96 6.07
N GLN A 46 -12.50 8.20 5.00
CA GLN A 46 -13.71 7.36 4.87
C GLN A 46 -13.65 6.11 5.77
N ALA A 47 -12.52 5.82 6.42
CA ALA A 47 -12.31 4.70 7.35
C ALA A 47 -12.76 3.33 6.80
N CYS A 48 -12.63 3.15 5.48
CA CYS A 48 -13.08 1.93 4.82
C CYS A 48 -12.28 0.68 5.23
N LEU A 49 -10.97 0.83 5.49
CA LEU A 49 -10.14 -0.27 5.99
C LEU A 49 -10.55 -0.65 7.40
N THR A 50 -10.68 0.33 8.28
CA THR A 50 -11.13 0.19 9.66
C THR A 50 -12.44 -0.58 9.73
N PHE A 51 -13.46 -0.11 9.00
CA PHE A 51 -14.78 -0.75 8.94
C PHE A 51 -14.71 -2.18 8.36
N SER A 52 -13.92 -2.39 7.30
CA SER A 52 -13.80 -3.69 6.62
C SER A 52 -13.21 -4.79 7.51
N LEU A 53 -12.57 -4.43 8.62
CA LEU A 53 -11.96 -5.34 9.57
C LEU A 53 -12.74 -5.44 10.89
N GLY A 54 -14.01 -5.00 10.89
CA GLY A 54 -14.94 -5.17 11.99
C GLY A 54 -14.84 -4.11 13.09
N ILE A 55 -14.14 -3.02 12.84
CA ILE A 55 -14.02 -1.90 13.78
C ILE A 55 -15.01 -0.81 13.33
N ASP A 56 -15.95 -0.41 14.20
CA ASP A 56 -16.84 0.71 13.89
C ASP A 56 -16.12 2.03 14.12
N PRO A 57 -15.87 2.83 13.06
CA PRO A 57 -15.19 4.12 13.21
C PRO A 57 -15.96 5.14 14.07
N GLU A 58 -17.29 4.97 14.25
CA GLU A 58 -18.10 5.88 15.03
C GLU A 58 -17.97 5.61 16.55
N ASP A 59 -17.51 4.42 16.93
CA ASP A 59 -17.30 4.03 18.34
C ASP A 59 -15.89 4.37 18.86
N LEU A 60 -15.02 4.96 18.02
CA LEU A 60 -13.63 5.23 18.38
C LEU A 60 -13.43 6.63 18.96
N ASP A 61 -12.90 6.70 20.18
CA ASP A 61 -12.48 7.96 20.82
C ASP A 61 -11.12 8.47 20.30
N VAL A 62 -10.26 7.53 19.86
CA VAL A 62 -8.91 7.82 19.35
C VAL A 62 -8.64 7.09 18.04
N SER A 63 -7.85 7.72 17.17
CA SER A 63 -7.55 7.19 15.83
C SER A 63 -6.20 7.69 15.33
N VAL A 64 -5.81 7.29 14.12
CA VAL A 64 -4.60 7.79 13.46
C VAL A 64 -4.55 9.32 13.36
N HIS A 65 -5.71 10.00 13.34
CA HIS A 65 -5.78 11.47 13.42
C HIS A 65 -5.04 11.99 14.66
N HIS A 66 -5.30 11.42 15.84
CA HIS A 66 -4.70 11.82 17.11
C HIS A 66 -3.19 11.57 17.15
N VAL A 67 -2.76 10.43 16.59
CA VAL A 67 -1.32 10.11 16.42
C VAL A 67 -0.63 11.19 15.58
N LEU A 68 -1.18 11.52 14.42
CA LEU A 68 -0.54 12.41 13.45
C LEU A 68 -0.58 13.90 13.87
N THR A 69 -1.63 14.34 14.59
CA THR A 69 -1.85 15.76 14.90
C THR A 69 -1.55 16.14 16.34
N GLN A 70 -1.78 15.23 17.28
CA GLN A 70 -1.69 15.50 18.71
C GLN A 70 -0.52 14.76 19.38
N GLY A 71 0.15 13.81 18.68
CA GLY A 71 1.27 13.06 19.21
C GLY A 71 0.87 11.99 20.22
N VAL A 72 -0.36 11.45 20.09
CA VAL A 72 -0.79 10.27 20.85
C VAL A 72 0.07 9.07 20.43
N ASP A 73 0.46 8.25 21.40
CA ASP A 73 1.27 7.06 21.17
C ASP A 73 0.50 6.09 20.25
N PRO A 74 1.08 5.63 19.11
CA PRO A 74 0.43 4.65 18.24
C PRO A 74 -0.02 3.38 18.98
N ILE A 75 0.72 2.91 19.99
CA ILE A 75 0.38 1.70 20.78
C ILE A 75 -1.00 1.84 21.46
N GLU A 76 -1.34 3.04 21.92
CA GLU A 76 -2.63 3.30 22.59
C GLU A 76 -3.82 3.25 21.62
N VAL A 77 -3.55 3.31 20.31
CA VAL A 77 -4.57 3.44 19.27
C VAL A 77 -4.73 2.18 18.44
N ILE A 78 -3.70 1.32 18.40
CA ILE A 78 -3.71 0.08 17.62
C ILE A 78 -4.75 -0.90 18.17
N ILE A 79 -5.50 -1.54 17.27
CA ILE A 79 -6.54 -2.52 17.57
C ILE A 79 -6.21 -3.84 16.88
N GLU A 80 -6.20 -4.93 17.65
CA GLU A 80 -6.09 -6.29 17.12
C GLU A 80 -7.38 -6.71 16.40
N THR A 81 -7.26 -7.45 15.30
CA THR A 81 -8.40 -7.94 14.54
C THR A 81 -8.47 -9.46 14.52
N GLU A 82 -9.64 -10.00 14.23
CA GLU A 82 -9.82 -11.44 14.09
C GLU A 82 -9.11 -12.05 12.86
N ASP A 83 -8.62 -11.22 11.92
CA ASP A 83 -7.85 -11.66 10.76
C ASP A 83 -6.36 -11.84 11.05
N GLY A 84 -5.95 -11.65 12.33
CA GLY A 84 -4.57 -11.80 12.77
C GLY A 84 -3.64 -10.70 12.28
N VAL A 85 -4.20 -9.54 11.97
CA VAL A 85 -3.49 -8.29 11.68
C VAL A 85 -3.93 -7.23 12.68
N ASP A 86 -3.04 -6.29 12.99
CA ASP A 86 -3.35 -5.14 13.80
C ASP A 86 -3.67 -3.94 12.91
N VAL A 87 -4.53 -3.04 13.39
CA VAL A 87 -4.97 -1.85 12.64
C VAL A 87 -4.71 -0.60 13.47
N LEU A 88 -4.06 0.39 12.86
CA LEU A 88 -4.10 1.77 13.31
C LEU A 88 -5.29 2.43 12.59
N PRO A 89 -6.45 2.60 13.28
CA PRO A 89 -7.71 2.91 12.64
C PRO A 89 -7.85 4.38 12.27
N ALA A 90 -8.69 4.67 11.27
CA ALA A 90 -9.12 6.01 10.92
C ALA A 90 -10.54 6.31 11.40
N THR A 91 -10.84 7.60 11.52
CA THR A 91 -12.18 8.16 11.65
C THR A 91 -12.34 9.32 10.68
N ILE A 92 -13.57 9.83 10.54
CA ILE A 92 -13.87 11.01 9.71
C ILE A 92 -13.04 12.25 10.12
N GLU A 93 -12.59 12.30 11.36
CA GLU A 93 -11.75 13.40 11.86
C GLU A 93 -10.43 13.53 11.12
N LEU A 94 -9.94 12.43 10.50
CA LEU A 94 -8.73 12.45 9.69
C LEU A 94 -8.82 13.44 8.51
N ALA A 95 -10.02 13.79 8.05
CA ALA A 95 -10.21 14.84 7.06
C ALA A 95 -9.70 16.22 7.54
N ARG A 96 -9.73 16.46 8.86
CA ARG A 96 -9.19 17.70 9.46
C ARG A 96 -7.67 17.66 9.53
N ALA A 97 -7.09 16.47 9.70
CA ALA A 97 -5.63 16.32 9.76
C ALA A 97 -4.94 16.85 8.49
N GLU A 98 -5.55 16.73 7.32
CA GLU A 98 -4.98 17.30 6.10
C GLU A 98 -4.81 18.82 6.20
N ALA A 99 -5.81 19.53 6.73
CA ALA A 99 -5.73 20.98 6.92
C ALA A 99 -4.74 21.37 8.02
N ASP A 100 -4.75 20.67 9.14
CA ASP A 100 -3.88 20.94 10.29
C ASP A 100 -2.41 20.70 9.93
N LEU A 101 -2.12 19.65 9.19
CA LEU A 101 -0.78 19.31 8.73
C LEU A 101 -0.23 20.30 7.69
N LEU A 102 -1.07 20.97 6.89
CA LEU A 102 -0.59 21.91 5.86
C LEU A 102 0.30 23.03 6.43
N THR A 103 0.04 23.47 7.66
CA THR A 103 0.81 24.52 8.34
C THR A 103 1.96 23.99 9.18
N ARG A 104 2.08 22.67 9.37
CA ARG A 104 3.09 22.04 10.23
C ARG A 104 4.41 21.84 9.49
N THR A 105 5.50 22.23 10.13
CA THR A 105 6.86 21.95 9.63
C THR A 105 7.13 20.46 9.74
N GLY A 106 7.69 19.86 8.67
CA GLY A 106 8.01 18.43 8.63
C GLY A 106 6.80 17.51 8.47
N ARG A 107 5.65 18.04 8.02
CA ARG A 107 4.41 17.30 7.81
C ARG A 107 4.57 16.03 6.96
N GLU A 108 5.54 16.01 6.04
CA GLU A 108 5.86 14.87 5.19
C GLU A 108 6.43 13.68 5.98
N HIS A 109 6.95 13.94 7.19
CA HIS A 109 7.61 12.93 8.02
C HIS A 109 6.74 12.44 9.21
N VAL A 110 5.51 12.93 9.38
CA VAL A 110 4.69 12.60 10.56
C VAL A 110 4.38 11.10 10.67
N ILE A 111 4.06 10.44 9.55
CA ILE A 111 3.81 8.98 9.52
C ILE A 111 5.11 8.23 9.80
N LYS A 112 6.20 8.64 9.16
CA LYS A 112 7.51 8.02 9.38
C LYS A 112 7.92 8.09 10.83
N GLY A 113 7.81 9.26 11.46
CA GLY A 113 8.15 9.45 12.88
C GLY A 113 7.30 8.58 13.81
N ALA A 114 5.99 8.49 13.56
CA ALA A 114 5.11 7.63 14.35
C ALA A 114 5.45 6.14 14.22
N LEU A 115 5.81 5.67 13.02
CA LEU A 115 6.21 4.28 12.80
C LEU A 115 7.60 3.96 13.37
N GLU A 116 8.54 4.91 13.33
CA GLU A 116 9.86 4.77 13.96
C GLU A 116 9.73 4.68 15.48
N GLN A 117 8.93 5.56 16.11
CA GLN A 117 8.63 5.48 17.54
C GLN A 117 8.00 4.14 17.90
N LEU A 118 6.95 3.72 17.18
CA LEU A 118 6.27 2.43 17.41
C LEU A 118 7.26 1.25 17.36
N ALA A 119 8.17 1.24 16.40
CA ALA A 119 9.15 0.17 16.26
C ALA A 119 10.18 0.17 17.41
N GLU A 120 10.56 1.36 17.91
CA GLU A 120 11.44 1.51 19.08
C GLU A 120 10.77 1.00 20.36
N ASP A 121 9.50 1.35 20.57
CA ASP A 121 8.72 0.99 21.74
C ASP A 121 8.39 -0.50 21.80
N LEU A 122 8.11 -1.13 20.66
CA LEU A 122 7.85 -2.58 20.56
C LEU A 122 9.14 -3.43 20.60
N GLY A 123 10.30 -2.88 20.26
CA GLY A 123 11.58 -3.59 20.28
C GLY A 123 11.57 -4.90 19.50
N ASP A 124 11.80 -6.03 20.17
CA ASP A 124 11.81 -7.37 19.54
C ASP A 124 10.41 -7.83 19.11
N GLU A 125 9.37 -7.15 19.55
CA GLU A 125 7.98 -7.39 19.16
C GLU A 125 7.50 -6.50 18.01
N ALA A 126 8.40 -5.77 17.34
CA ALA A 126 8.06 -4.91 16.21
C ALA A 126 7.42 -5.70 15.06
N TYR A 127 6.62 -5.01 14.27
CA TYR A 127 6.00 -5.58 13.07
C TYR A 127 7.04 -5.94 12.01
N ASP A 128 6.78 -7.01 11.25
CA ASP A 128 7.56 -7.34 10.05
C ASP A 128 7.13 -6.48 8.86
N TRP A 129 5.83 -6.18 8.80
CA TRP A 129 5.22 -5.43 7.72
C TRP A 129 4.28 -4.35 8.22
N VAL A 130 4.36 -3.18 7.58
CA VAL A 130 3.38 -2.10 7.72
C VAL A 130 2.78 -1.79 6.35
N LEU A 131 1.47 -1.90 6.21
CA LEU A 131 0.76 -1.55 4.98
C LEU A 131 -0.04 -0.26 5.20
N LEU A 132 0.18 0.74 4.34
CA LEU A 132 -0.48 2.04 4.41
C LEU A 132 -1.58 2.12 3.35
N ASP A 133 -2.85 2.19 3.78
CA ASP A 133 -3.99 2.42 2.88
C ASP A 133 -4.14 3.91 2.60
N CYS A 134 -3.71 4.35 1.43
CA CYS A 134 -3.72 5.75 1.06
C CYS A 134 -5.09 6.21 0.55
N PRO A 135 -5.52 7.46 0.86
CA PRO A 135 -6.75 8.04 0.31
C PRO A 135 -6.68 8.16 -1.22
N PRO A 136 -7.83 8.37 -1.90
CA PRO A 136 -7.90 8.58 -3.34
C PRO A 136 -7.49 10.02 -3.75
N SER A 137 -6.51 10.58 -3.06
CA SER A 137 -5.95 11.89 -3.30
C SER A 137 -4.42 11.83 -3.28
N LEU A 138 -3.75 12.78 -3.90
CA LEU A 138 -2.29 12.96 -3.80
C LEU A 138 -1.95 14.10 -2.83
N GLY A 139 -2.76 14.21 -1.75
CA GLY A 139 -2.62 15.22 -0.69
C GLY A 139 -1.49 14.92 0.29
N VAL A 140 -1.48 15.66 1.40
CA VAL A 140 -0.43 15.58 2.42
C VAL A 140 -0.31 14.18 3.03
N LEU A 141 -1.42 13.48 3.27
CA LEU A 141 -1.41 12.12 3.84
C LEU A 141 -0.75 11.12 2.89
N THR A 142 -1.06 11.17 1.58
CA THR A 142 -0.40 10.31 0.59
C THR A 142 1.09 10.62 0.47
N VAL A 143 1.49 11.91 0.47
CA VAL A 143 2.90 12.30 0.45
C VAL A 143 3.62 11.80 1.70
N ALA A 144 3.01 11.92 2.88
CA ALA A 144 3.56 11.42 4.14
C ALA A 144 3.69 9.88 4.15
N ALA A 145 2.70 9.16 3.61
CA ALA A 145 2.76 7.72 3.44
C ALA A 145 3.91 7.28 2.52
N LEU A 146 4.05 7.93 1.37
CA LEU A 146 5.16 7.66 0.43
C LEU A 146 6.52 8.04 1.03
N THR A 147 6.57 9.05 1.90
CA THR A 147 7.80 9.44 2.61
C THR A 147 8.23 8.39 3.63
N ALA A 148 7.27 7.71 4.27
CA ALA A 148 7.51 6.64 5.23
C ALA A 148 7.83 5.28 4.56
N ALA A 149 7.37 5.05 3.33
CA ALA A 149 7.37 3.74 2.70
C ALA A 149 8.71 3.34 2.07
N ASP A 150 9.04 2.04 2.13
CA ASP A 150 10.10 1.41 1.31
C ASP A 150 9.64 1.23 -0.13
N GLY A 151 8.36 0.98 -0.33
CA GLY A 151 7.78 0.75 -1.64
C GLY A 151 6.36 1.26 -1.80
N VAL A 152 5.94 1.46 -3.04
CA VAL A 152 4.54 1.73 -3.37
C VAL A 152 4.02 0.67 -4.33
N LEU A 153 2.89 0.06 -3.97
CA LEU A 153 2.09 -0.82 -4.81
C LEU A 153 0.92 -0.02 -5.39
N VAL A 154 0.67 -0.17 -6.69
CA VAL A 154 -0.34 0.60 -7.41
C VAL A 154 -1.48 -0.31 -7.87
N PRO A 155 -2.56 -0.50 -7.08
CA PRO A 155 -3.74 -1.19 -7.55
C PRO A 155 -4.34 -0.47 -8.75
N LEU A 156 -4.64 -1.21 -9.81
CA LEU A 156 -5.06 -0.66 -11.09
C LEU A 156 -6.22 -1.45 -11.68
N GLN A 157 -7.36 -0.80 -11.87
CA GLN A 157 -8.41 -1.32 -12.74
C GLN A 157 -8.07 -0.99 -14.20
N CYS A 158 -8.01 -2.02 -15.06
CA CYS A 158 -7.57 -1.88 -16.45
C CYS A 158 -8.66 -1.22 -17.33
N GLU A 159 -8.83 0.09 -17.16
CA GLU A 159 -9.76 0.95 -17.92
C GLU A 159 -9.00 2.04 -18.67
N THR A 160 -9.61 2.58 -19.71
CA THR A 160 -9.00 3.57 -20.63
C THR A 160 -8.40 4.80 -19.92
N LEU A 161 -9.03 5.29 -18.85
CA LEU A 161 -8.57 6.49 -18.13
C LEU A 161 -7.53 6.22 -17.05
N SER A 162 -7.14 4.96 -16.85
CA SER A 162 -6.20 4.58 -15.78
C SER A 162 -4.79 5.18 -15.97
N HIS A 163 -4.39 5.48 -17.20
CA HIS A 163 -3.11 6.13 -17.50
C HIS A 163 -2.88 7.46 -16.75
N ARG A 164 -3.91 8.32 -16.68
CA ARG A 164 -3.78 9.63 -16.03
C ARG A 164 -3.47 9.51 -14.55
N GLY A 165 -4.19 8.65 -13.84
CA GLY A 165 -3.98 8.45 -12.40
C GLY A 165 -2.61 7.86 -12.07
N VAL A 166 -2.12 6.93 -12.91
CA VAL A 166 -0.77 6.35 -12.75
C VAL A 166 0.30 7.43 -12.99
N GLY A 167 0.18 8.22 -14.06
CA GLY A 167 1.14 9.28 -14.36
C GLY A 167 1.27 10.29 -13.21
N GLN A 168 0.15 10.81 -12.70
CA GLN A 168 0.15 11.76 -11.58
C GLN A 168 0.74 11.17 -10.29
N LEU A 169 0.44 9.91 -9.98
CA LEU A 169 1.07 9.23 -8.85
C LEU A 169 2.59 9.11 -9.03
N LEU A 170 3.06 8.78 -10.23
CA LEU A 170 4.50 8.68 -10.51
C LEU A 170 5.22 10.02 -10.43
N ASP A 171 4.57 11.12 -10.82
CA ASP A 171 5.09 12.48 -10.61
C ASP A 171 5.25 12.76 -9.11
N THR A 172 4.24 12.42 -8.29
CA THR A 172 4.33 12.54 -6.83
C THR A 172 5.44 11.66 -6.25
N VAL A 173 5.58 10.41 -6.70
CA VAL A 173 6.68 9.51 -6.30
C VAL A 173 8.04 10.11 -6.68
N HIS A 174 8.15 10.75 -7.83
CA HIS A 174 9.38 11.44 -8.26
C HIS A 174 9.75 12.57 -7.31
N ASP A 175 8.78 13.39 -6.91
CA ASP A 175 9.00 14.50 -5.98
C ASP A 175 9.37 13.99 -4.58
N VAL A 176 8.67 12.96 -4.07
CA VAL A 176 9.01 12.31 -2.80
C VAL A 176 10.44 11.76 -2.84
N ARG A 177 10.85 11.08 -3.91
CA ARG A 177 12.23 10.60 -4.09
C ARG A 177 13.26 11.71 -4.09
N ARG A 178 12.90 12.86 -4.63
CA ARG A 178 13.80 14.01 -4.73
C ARG A 178 13.98 14.73 -3.39
N PHE A 179 12.93 14.89 -2.62
CA PHE A 179 12.90 15.80 -1.49
C PHE A 179 12.87 15.11 -0.12
N THR A 180 12.16 13.99 0.04
CA THR A 180 11.89 13.42 1.38
C THR A 180 12.33 11.96 1.53
N ASN A 181 12.17 11.10 0.51
CA ASN A 181 12.51 9.67 0.58
C ASN A 181 13.21 9.15 -0.67
N ARG A 182 14.54 9.26 -0.72
CA ARG A 182 15.35 8.76 -1.84
C ARG A 182 15.28 7.25 -2.06
N GLY A 183 14.91 6.52 -1.03
CA GLY A 183 14.84 5.05 -1.02
C GLY A 183 13.53 4.48 -1.57
N LEU A 184 12.49 5.31 -1.73
CA LEU A 184 11.17 4.85 -2.19
C LEU A 184 11.26 4.15 -3.55
N GLU A 185 10.71 2.93 -3.64
CA GLU A 185 10.64 2.18 -4.90
C GLU A 185 9.19 2.01 -5.35
N VAL A 186 8.92 2.05 -6.67
CA VAL A 186 7.63 1.55 -7.20
C VAL A 186 7.75 0.04 -7.32
N TRP A 187 6.91 -0.69 -6.56
CA TRP A 187 6.94 -2.14 -6.55
C TRP A 187 6.16 -2.77 -7.71
N GLY A 188 5.35 -1.97 -8.36
CA GLY A 188 4.65 -2.34 -9.57
C GLY A 188 3.17 -1.95 -9.55
N VAL A 189 2.49 -2.30 -10.63
CA VAL A 189 1.04 -2.20 -10.73
C VAL A 189 0.41 -3.55 -10.41
N LEU A 190 -0.61 -3.55 -9.55
CA LEU A 190 -1.42 -4.73 -9.23
C LEU A 190 -2.74 -4.62 -10.00
N PRO A 191 -2.96 -5.43 -11.06
CA PRO A 191 -4.23 -5.43 -11.77
C PRO A 191 -5.34 -5.93 -10.86
N THR A 192 -6.37 -5.10 -10.65
CA THR A 192 -7.53 -5.39 -9.82
C THR A 192 -8.81 -5.39 -10.63
N LEU A 193 -9.85 -6.04 -10.11
CA LEU A 193 -11.13 -6.20 -10.81
C LEU A 193 -10.93 -6.70 -12.25
N TYR A 194 -9.91 -7.53 -12.43
CA TYR A 194 -9.40 -7.93 -13.73
C TYR A 194 -10.30 -8.97 -14.41
N ASP A 195 -10.68 -8.70 -15.65
CA ASP A 195 -11.33 -9.66 -16.54
C ASP A 195 -10.40 -9.99 -17.72
N GLY A 196 -9.59 -11.04 -17.56
CA GLY A 196 -8.62 -11.49 -18.57
C GLY A 196 -9.22 -12.02 -19.86
N ARG A 197 -10.55 -12.14 -19.96
CA ARG A 197 -11.24 -12.53 -21.21
C ARG A 197 -11.29 -11.38 -22.21
N THR A 198 -11.08 -10.13 -21.75
CA THR A 198 -11.14 -8.95 -22.60
C THR A 198 -9.76 -8.57 -23.13
N ASN A 199 -9.65 -8.39 -24.47
CA ASN A 199 -8.41 -7.88 -25.06
C ASN A 199 -8.09 -6.46 -24.56
N HIS A 200 -9.13 -5.66 -24.28
CA HIS A 200 -8.96 -4.30 -23.77
C HIS A 200 -8.18 -4.25 -22.47
N ALA A 201 -8.51 -5.09 -21.47
CA ALA A 201 -7.81 -5.12 -20.18
C ALA A 201 -6.31 -5.46 -20.35
N ARG A 202 -5.99 -6.42 -21.25
CA ARG A 202 -4.60 -6.77 -21.56
C ARG A 202 -3.85 -5.60 -22.20
N THR A 203 -4.43 -5.01 -23.24
CA THR A 203 -3.80 -3.89 -23.96
C THR A 203 -3.55 -2.70 -23.02
N VAL A 204 -4.50 -2.35 -22.15
CA VAL A 204 -4.32 -1.27 -21.17
C VAL A 204 -3.16 -1.57 -20.22
N LEU A 205 -3.09 -2.81 -19.72
CA LEU A 205 -2.03 -3.21 -18.79
C LEU A 205 -0.64 -3.19 -19.46
N GLU A 206 -0.52 -3.75 -20.68
CA GLU A 206 0.70 -3.72 -21.49
C GLU A 206 1.15 -2.28 -21.76
N THR A 207 0.21 -1.42 -22.21
CA THR A 207 0.50 -0.02 -22.49
C THR A 207 1.00 0.74 -21.26
N ILE A 208 0.38 0.53 -20.08
CA ILE A 208 0.81 1.17 -18.83
C ILE A 208 2.20 0.67 -18.42
N SER A 209 2.41 -0.65 -18.48
CA SER A 209 3.70 -1.25 -18.14
C SER A 209 4.83 -0.72 -19.04
N GLU A 210 4.60 -0.66 -20.34
CA GLU A 210 5.59 -0.15 -21.32
C GLU A 210 5.81 1.35 -21.20
N THR A 211 4.72 2.15 -21.08
CA THR A 211 4.82 3.62 -21.04
C THR A 211 5.59 4.11 -19.82
N TYR A 212 5.37 3.48 -18.67
CA TYR A 212 5.94 3.92 -17.39
C TYR A 212 7.08 3.05 -16.88
N ASP A 213 7.50 2.02 -17.64
CA ASP A 213 8.52 1.02 -17.22
C ASP A 213 8.19 0.41 -15.85
N LEU A 214 6.93 0.00 -15.68
CA LEU A 214 6.42 -0.58 -14.44
C LEU A 214 6.30 -2.10 -14.52
N GLU A 215 6.72 -2.77 -13.46
CA GLU A 215 6.48 -4.20 -13.26
C GLU A 215 4.99 -4.46 -13.01
N VAL A 216 4.43 -5.48 -13.67
CA VAL A 216 3.09 -5.99 -13.36
C VAL A 216 3.22 -7.02 -12.25
N VAL A 217 2.49 -6.81 -11.15
CA VAL A 217 2.46 -7.76 -10.04
C VAL A 217 1.46 -8.87 -10.36
N GLU A 218 1.94 -10.07 -10.40
CA GLU A 218 1.14 -11.27 -10.68
C GLU A 218 0.78 -12.01 -9.37
N PRO A 219 -0.33 -12.77 -9.36
CA PRO A 219 -1.38 -12.80 -10.38
C PRO A 219 -2.31 -11.59 -10.29
N PRO A 220 -3.02 -11.23 -11.39
CA PRO A 220 -4.06 -10.21 -11.35
C PRO A 220 -5.22 -10.64 -10.46
N ILE A 221 -5.83 -9.67 -9.77
CA ILE A 221 -6.95 -9.91 -8.86
C ILE A 221 -8.26 -9.95 -9.65
N PRO A 222 -8.95 -11.09 -9.72
CA PRO A 222 -10.16 -11.24 -10.51
C PRO A 222 -11.33 -10.47 -9.90
N LYS A 223 -12.29 -10.07 -10.74
CA LYS A 223 -13.55 -9.50 -10.27
C LYS A 223 -14.40 -10.59 -9.61
N THR A 224 -14.84 -10.37 -8.37
CA THR A 224 -15.77 -11.26 -7.64
C THR A 224 -16.63 -10.45 -6.67
N ILE A 225 -17.88 -10.86 -6.49
CA ILE A 225 -18.81 -10.25 -5.52
C ILE A 225 -18.35 -10.47 -4.07
N LYS A 226 -17.52 -11.49 -3.83
CA LYS A 226 -17.00 -11.82 -2.49
C LYS A 226 -16.19 -10.69 -1.86
N PHE A 227 -15.58 -9.83 -2.67
CA PHE A 227 -14.91 -8.62 -2.17
C PHE A 227 -15.88 -7.56 -1.61
N ALA A 228 -17.11 -7.52 -2.10
CA ALA A 228 -18.13 -6.64 -1.54
C ALA A 228 -18.84 -7.24 -0.31
N GLU A 229 -18.89 -8.57 -0.22
CA GLU A 229 -19.52 -9.28 0.91
C GLU A 229 -18.62 -9.34 2.16
N ALA A 230 -17.29 -9.41 1.97
CA ALA A 230 -16.33 -9.58 3.06
C ALA A 230 -16.37 -8.42 4.11
N PRO A 231 -16.41 -7.14 3.73
CA PRO A 231 -16.54 -6.03 4.68
C PRO A 231 -17.81 -6.08 5.53
N ALA A 232 -18.92 -6.59 5.00
CA ALA A 232 -20.16 -6.75 5.77
C ALA A 232 -20.04 -7.80 6.88
N ALA A 233 -19.05 -8.69 6.79
CA ALA A 233 -18.71 -9.64 7.84
C ALA A 233 -17.59 -9.13 8.77
N GLY A 234 -17.10 -7.91 8.58
CA GLY A 234 -15.99 -7.35 9.33
C GLY A 234 -14.66 -8.09 9.16
N ARG A 235 -14.48 -8.80 8.05
CA ARG A 235 -13.35 -9.71 7.82
C ARG A 235 -12.83 -9.61 6.38
N SER A 236 -11.58 -9.99 6.16
CA SER A 236 -11.02 -10.11 4.80
C SER A 236 -11.68 -11.26 4.00
N ILE A 237 -11.50 -11.22 2.68
CA ILE A 237 -11.92 -12.33 1.80
C ILE A 237 -11.17 -13.64 2.13
N LEU A 238 -9.99 -13.56 2.72
CA LEU A 238 -9.21 -14.73 3.11
C LEU A 238 -9.88 -15.52 4.23
N ALA A 239 -10.54 -14.81 5.15
CA ALA A 239 -11.32 -15.42 6.22
C ALA A 239 -12.70 -15.89 5.75
N THR A 240 -13.43 -15.03 5.00
CA THR A 240 -14.83 -15.29 4.62
C THR A 240 -15.00 -16.22 3.42
N SER A 241 -14.01 -16.31 2.53
CA SER A 241 -14.11 -17.05 1.26
C SER A 241 -12.77 -17.67 0.86
N ARG A 242 -12.20 -18.50 1.73
CA ARG A 242 -10.81 -19.04 1.63
C ARG A 242 -10.45 -19.70 0.30
N SER A 243 -11.40 -20.41 -0.34
CA SER A 243 -11.20 -21.10 -1.62
C SER A 243 -11.49 -20.23 -2.84
N ASN A 244 -11.94 -19.00 -2.65
CA ASN A 244 -12.21 -18.07 -3.76
C ASN A 244 -10.92 -17.74 -4.51
N LYS A 245 -11.02 -17.64 -5.84
CA LYS A 245 -9.88 -17.28 -6.70
C LYS A 245 -9.24 -15.94 -6.32
N GLY A 246 -10.04 -14.97 -5.82
CA GLY A 246 -9.54 -13.69 -5.33
C GLY A 246 -8.68 -13.84 -4.08
N ALA A 247 -9.11 -14.66 -3.11
CA ALA A 247 -8.32 -14.96 -1.91
C ALA A 247 -7.02 -15.69 -2.26
N GLN A 248 -7.07 -16.66 -3.18
CA GLN A 248 -5.87 -17.37 -3.66
C GLN A 248 -4.90 -16.41 -4.37
N ALA A 249 -5.41 -15.50 -5.20
CA ALA A 249 -4.59 -14.51 -5.88
C ALA A 249 -3.85 -13.59 -4.88
N TYR A 250 -4.52 -13.11 -3.82
CA TYR A 250 -3.84 -12.30 -2.81
C TYR A 250 -2.80 -13.07 -2.01
N ARG A 251 -3.00 -14.37 -1.75
CA ARG A 251 -1.96 -15.23 -1.12
C ARG A 251 -0.69 -15.32 -2.00
N GLU A 252 -0.86 -15.47 -3.30
CA GLU A 252 0.28 -15.50 -4.23
C GLU A 252 0.94 -14.11 -4.34
N VAL A 253 0.16 -13.03 -4.39
CA VAL A 253 0.69 -11.66 -4.36
C VAL A 253 1.52 -11.44 -3.08
N ALA A 254 1.02 -11.84 -1.90
CA ALA A 254 1.76 -11.70 -0.65
C ALA A 254 3.10 -12.46 -0.68
N LYS A 255 3.14 -13.70 -1.18
CA LYS A 255 4.39 -14.45 -1.36
C LYS A 255 5.38 -13.71 -2.26
N ASN A 256 4.90 -13.20 -3.41
CA ASN A 256 5.73 -12.44 -4.34
C ASN A 256 6.30 -11.16 -3.71
N LEU A 257 5.51 -10.48 -2.85
CA LEU A 257 5.97 -9.30 -2.11
C LEU A 257 7.04 -9.68 -1.09
N VAL A 258 6.88 -10.79 -0.35
CA VAL A 258 7.91 -11.29 0.59
C VAL A 258 9.21 -11.63 -0.15
N GLU A 259 9.13 -12.34 -1.27
CA GLU A 259 10.31 -12.64 -2.10
C GLU A 259 10.98 -11.37 -2.63
N ARG A 260 10.18 -10.36 -3.02
CA ARG A 260 10.69 -9.08 -3.47
C ARG A 260 11.44 -8.34 -2.37
N ALA A 261 10.87 -8.31 -1.18
CA ALA A 261 11.46 -7.66 -0.01
C ALA A 261 12.80 -8.29 0.39
N ALA A 262 12.90 -9.61 0.30
CA ALA A 262 14.13 -10.35 0.61
C ALA A 262 15.27 -10.14 -0.41
N ARG A 263 15.01 -9.51 -1.57
CA ARG A 263 16.05 -9.28 -2.60
C ARG A 263 17.00 -8.16 -2.16
N PRO A 264 18.32 -8.39 -2.09
CA PRO A 264 19.29 -7.37 -1.69
C PRO A 264 19.20 -6.12 -2.58
N LYS A 265 19.13 -4.94 -1.98
CA LYS A 265 19.05 -3.62 -2.69
C LYS A 265 20.16 -3.44 -3.74
N ALA A 266 21.33 -4.02 -3.54
CA ALA A 266 22.49 -3.96 -4.47
C ALA A 266 22.28 -4.65 -5.83
N LYS A 267 21.53 -5.74 -5.90
CA LYS A 267 21.26 -6.44 -7.19
C LYS A 267 20.31 -5.66 -8.10
N LYS A 268 19.44 -4.79 -7.53
CA LYS A 268 18.51 -3.94 -8.28
C LYS A 268 19.23 -2.84 -9.06
N ALA A 269 20.27 -2.22 -8.46
CA ALA A 269 21.08 -1.18 -9.13
C ALA A 269 21.92 -1.74 -10.30
N ALA A 270 22.43 -2.96 -10.18
CA ALA A 270 23.20 -3.62 -11.23
C ALA A 270 22.32 -4.01 -12.44
N LYS A 271 21.10 -4.50 -12.21
CA LYS A 271 20.14 -4.84 -13.28
C LYS A 271 19.70 -3.62 -14.06
N LYS A 272 19.49 -2.48 -13.36
CA LYS A 272 19.12 -1.20 -13.98
C LYS A 272 20.27 -0.58 -14.81
N LYS A 273 21.54 -0.73 -14.34
CA LYS A 273 22.74 -0.33 -15.12
C LYS A 273 22.93 -1.19 -16.37
N LEU A 274 22.71 -2.51 -16.28
CA LEU A 274 22.82 -3.43 -17.42
C LEU A 274 21.74 -3.15 -18.47
N ALA A 275 20.50 -2.92 -18.05
CA ALA A 275 19.39 -2.58 -18.95
C ALA A 275 19.60 -1.24 -19.67
N LYS A 276 20.07 -0.19 -18.95
CA LYS A 276 20.45 1.08 -19.57
C LYS A 276 21.60 0.95 -20.57
N LYS A 277 22.60 0.11 -20.27
CA LYS A 277 23.72 -0.14 -21.17
C LYS A 277 23.29 -0.89 -22.43
N ALA A 278 22.39 -1.86 -22.31
CA ALA A 278 21.82 -2.60 -23.44
C ALA A 278 20.94 -1.71 -24.35
N ALA A 279 20.14 -0.79 -23.73
CA ALA A 279 19.34 0.18 -24.48
C ALA A 279 20.21 1.17 -25.25
N ALA A 280 21.26 1.72 -24.61
CA ALA A 280 22.19 2.65 -25.26
C ALA A 280 22.94 2.00 -26.44
N THR A 281 23.30 0.73 -26.33
CA THR A 281 23.99 -0.02 -27.42
C THR A 281 23.04 -0.27 -28.60
N ARG A 282 21.74 -0.44 -28.37
CA ARG A 282 20.74 -0.59 -29.44
C ARG A 282 20.45 0.71 -30.18
N THR A 283 20.53 1.86 -29.50
CA THR A 283 20.33 3.19 -30.12
C THR A 283 21.55 3.64 -30.94
N ALA A 284 22.76 3.20 -30.58
CA ALA A 284 23.99 3.50 -31.31
C ALA A 284 24.23 2.60 -32.57
N ALA A 285 23.42 1.53 -32.71
CA ALA A 285 23.50 0.58 -33.83
C ALA A 285 22.41 0.82 -34.90
N ARG A 286 21.65 1.89 -34.80
CA ARG A 286 20.69 2.40 -35.81
C ARG A 286 21.17 3.75 -36.34
#